data_256114a1a29597897326273b574dc8ab
#
_entry.id   256114a1a29597897326273b574dc8ab
#
_cell.length_a   1.000
_cell.length_b   1.000
_cell.length_c   1.000
_cell.angle_alpha   90.00
_cell.angle_beta   90.00
_cell.angle_gamma   90.00
#
_symmetry.space_group_name_H-M   'P 1'
#
loop_
_entity.id
_entity.type
_entity.pdbx_description
1 polymer ?
#
loop_
_entity_poly.entity_id
_entity_poly.type
_entity_poly.pdbx_seq_one_letter_code
_entity_poly.pdbx_strand_id
1 'polypeptide(L)'
;WAAGWLYLATKDNTYKTFLNTFMNASNQGKSGNSGCQWGIYSPMSWNNVSLGSAILQGEITGNASDWSKVTTYLNKKCNSESTYYCEDSWGSCRYNTAMQMAALATSKYAQSGADYTSWCKAQMSMILGNNSKNANFVVGMESNSVKYAHHRAASGYASNDEMTGQVGYSSKGHTLVGALVGGPTDSNFTYQDTIQDYKCNEVALDYNAGLVGAAAGLYNKYKTGSVDATVEGTKGTQPVVTTTTEKPVVTTTASS
;
A
#
# COMPACT_ATOMS: atom_id res chain seq x y z
N TRP A 1 12.11 9.03 -8.61
CA TRP A 1 10.66 8.92 -8.65
C TRP A 1 10.02 10.19 -9.23
N ALA A 2 10.16 11.34 -8.58
CA ALA A 2 9.56 12.60 -9.05
C ALA A 2 9.96 12.95 -10.49
N ALA A 3 11.22 12.81 -10.85
CA ALA A 3 11.69 13.10 -12.22
C ALA A 3 10.98 12.24 -13.28
N GLY A 4 10.70 10.95 -13.00
CA GLY A 4 9.94 10.11 -13.91
C GLY A 4 8.53 10.65 -14.16
N TRP A 5 7.81 11.01 -13.11
CA TRP A 5 6.48 11.59 -13.22
C TRP A 5 6.48 12.97 -13.88
N LEU A 6 7.47 13.81 -13.57
CA LEU A 6 7.61 15.12 -14.20
C LEU A 6 7.87 14.98 -15.72
N TYR A 7 8.71 14.02 -16.12
CA TYR A 7 8.88 13.74 -17.54
C TYR A 7 7.58 13.28 -18.21
N LEU A 8 6.84 12.36 -17.58
CA LEU A 8 5.57 11.87 -18.15
C LEU A 8 4.54 13.01 -18.29
N ALA A 9 4.52 13.95 -17.36
CA ALA A 9 3.61 15.09 -17.38
C ALA A 9 4.02 16.19 -18.35
N THR A 10 5.30 16.54 -18.41
CA THR A 10 5.79 17.73 -19.14
C THR A 10 6.45 17.41 -20.48
N LYS A 11 6.94 16.18 -20.66
CA LYS A 11 7.80 15.74 -21.76
C LYS A 11 9.15 16.48 -21.85
N ASP A 12 9.53 17.20 -20.78
CA ASP A 12 10.83 17.86 -20.71
C ASP A 12 11.95 16.84 -20.49
N ASN A 13 12.86 16.75 -21.45
CA ASN A 13 13.97 15.81 -21.44
C ASN A 13 14.96 16.02 -20.29
N THR A 14 14.98 17.16 -19.64
CA THR A 14 15.78 17.41 -18.44
C THR A 14 15.47 16.39 -17.36
N TYR A 15 14.18 16.11 -17.13
CA TYR A 15 13.75 15.11 -16.15
C TYR A 15 14.07 13.67 -16.56
N LYS A 16 13.97 13.34 -17.85
CA LYS A 16 14.38 12.03 -18.37
C LYS A 16 15.87 11.82 -18.19
N THR A 17 16.69 12.82 -18.51
CA THR A 17 18.13 12.77 -18.34
C THR A 17 18.51 12.57 -16.87
N PHE A 18 17.86 13.30 -15.98
CA PHE A 18 18.06 13.17 -14.55
C PHE A 18 17.74 11.74 -14.07
N LEU A 19 16.56 11.21 -14.43
CA LEU A 19 16.17 9.84 -14.09
C LEU A 19 17.20 8.83 -14.58
N ASN A 20 17.59 8.89 -15.85
CA ASN A 20 18.54 7.95 -16.45
C ASN A 20 19.93 8.02 -15.78
N THR A 21 20.40 9.21 -15.43
CA THR A 21 21.66 9.39 -14.72
C THR A 21 21.65 8.69 -13.37
N PHE A 22 20.57 8.87 -12.62
CA PHE A 22 20.43 8.25 -11.31
C PHE A 22 20.17 6.75 -11.35
N MET A 23 19.43 6.26 -12.34
CA MET A 23 19.10 4.85 -12.48
C MET A 23 20.18 4.05 -13.22
N ASN A 24 21.30 4.68 -13.61
CA ASN A 24 22.39 4.02 -14.30
C ASN A 24 23.06 2.98 -13.37
N ALA A 25 23.40 1.82 -13.93
CA ALA A 25 24.04 0.71 -13.23
C ALA A 25 25.34 1.12 -12.52
N SER A 26 26.11 2.08 -13.08
CA SER A 26 27.33 2.59 -12.45
C SER A 26 27.11 3.36 -11.14
N ASN A 27 25.87 3.82 -10.90
CA ASN A 27 25.47 4.52 -9.69
C ASN A 27 24.73 3.62 -8.70
N GLN A 28 24.43 2.38 -9.07
CA GLN A 28 23.78 1.44 -8.17
C GLN A 28 24.73 1.10 -6.99
N GLY A 29 24.20 1.18 -5.79
CA GLY A 29 24.95 0.90 -4.58
C GLY A 29 25.92 2.02 -4.13
N LYS A 30 26.04 3.12 -4.86
CA LYS A 30 26.78 4.29 -4.41
C LYS A 30 25.91 5.14 -3.51
N SER A 31 26.40 5.40 -2.32
CA SER A 31 25.88 6.44 -1.44
C SER A 31 26.11 7.79 -2.13
N GLY A 32 25.03 8.50 -2.48
CA GLY A 32 25.15 9.92 -2.84
C GLY A 32 25.57 10.73 -1.61
N ASN A 33 25.98 11.99 -1.80
CA ASN A 33 26.37 12.92 -0.72
C ASN A 33 25.30 13.13 0.36
N SER A 34 24.13 12.57 0.21
CA SER A 34 22.98 12.62 1.12
C SER A 34 22.51 11.22 1.56
N GLY A 35 23.32 10.18 1.42
CA GLY A 35 22.96 8.82 1.82
C GLY A 35 22.01 8.08 0.89
N CYS A 36 21.77 8.57 -0.32
CA CYS A 36 20.97 7.85 -1.32
C CYS A 36 21.72 6.65 -1.85
N GLN A 37 21.34 5.46 -1.42
CA GLN A 37 21.78 4.22 -2.04
C GLN A 37 20.88 3.92 -3.24
N TRP A 38 21.49 3.61 -4.40
CA TRP A 38 20.77 3.25 -5.61
C TRP A 38 20.75 1.75 -5.81
N GLY A 39 19.56 1.22 -5.84
CA GLY A 39 19.26 -0.18 -6.06
C GLY A 39 17.81 -0.47 -5.68
N ILE A 40 17.27 -1.60 -6.17
CA ILE A 40 15.95 -2.07 -5.74
C ILE A 40 16.18 -2.99 -4.55
N TYR A 41 15.95 -2.49 -3.34
CA TYR A 41 16.21 -3.23 -2.11
C TYR A 41 14.96 -3.77 -1.44
N SER A 42 13.82 -3.08 -1.63
CA SER A 42 12.56 -3.42 -0.98
C SER A 42 11.37 -3.05 -1.86
N PRO A 43 10.17 -3.54 -1.56
CA PRO A 43 8.93 -3.02 -2.11
C PRO A 43 8.80 -1.51 -1.84
N MET A 44 7.91 -0.87 -2.58
CA MET A 44 7.61 0.55 -2.33
C MET A 44 7.01 0.74 -0.94
N SER A 45 7.43 1.81 -0.28
CA SER A 45 6.93 2.21 1.03
C SER A 45 7.13 3.72 1.21
N TRP A 46 6.68 4.28 2.34
CA TRP A 46 6.81 5.71 2.64
C TRP A 46 8.26 6.23 2.51
N ASN A 47 9.25 5.41 2.75
CA ASN A 47 10.67 5.79 2.73
C ASN A 47 11.47 5.19 1.57
N ASN A 48 10.87 4.36 0.71
CA ASN A 48 11.55 3.74 -0.42
C ASN A 48 10.66 3.66 -1.65
N VAL A 49 11.09 4.31 -2.73
CA VAL A 49 10.39 4.34 -4.02
C VAL A 49 11.27 3.85 -5.18
N SER A 50 12.37 3.14 -4.86
CA SER A 50 13.35 2.70 -5.86
C SER A 50 12.76 1.77 -6.91
N LEU A 51 11.94 0.80 -6.50
CA LEU A 51 11.25 -0.10 -7.42
C LEU A 51 10.32 0.66 -8.38
N GLY A 52 9.53 1.61 -7.87
CA GLY A 52 8.67 2.46 -8.69
C GLY A 52 9.48 3.32 -9.67
N SER A 53 10.64 3.83 -9.25
CA SER A 53 11.53 4.61 -10.12
C SER A 53 12.09 3.75 -11.27
N ALA A 54 12.43 2.49 -10.99
CA ALA A 54 12.91 1.55 -12.01
C ALA A 54 11.80 1.18 -13.01
N ILE A 55 10.55 0.99 -12.54
CA ILE A 55 9.39 0.76 -13.41
C ILE A 55 9.15 1.97 -14.32
N LEU A 56 9.18 3.19 -13.78
CA LEU A 56 9.06 4.42 -14.59
C LEU A 56 10.19 4.55 -15.61
N GLN A 57 11.41 4.17 -15.25
CA GLN A 57 12.51 4.16 -16.23
C GLN A 57 12.23 3.19 -17.37
N GLY A 58 11.82 1.95 -17.07
CA GLY A 58 11.44 0.97 -18.08
C GLY A 58 10.31 1.47 -19.00
N GLU A 59 9.28 2.10 -18.43
CA GLU A 59 8.18 2.71 -19.19
C GLU A 59 8.67 3.83 -20.12
N ILE A 60 9.49 4.75 -19.61
CA ILE A 60 9.95 5.95 -20.32
C ILE A 60 10.96 5.60 -21.42
N THR A 61 11.82 4.63 -21.19
CA THR A 61 12.87 4.25 -22.14
C THR A 61 12.43 3.16 -23.12
N GLY A 62 11.56 2.27 -22.69
CA GLY A 62 11.19 1.05 -23.41
C GLY A 62 12.32 0.03 -23.53
N ASN A 63 13.47 0.25 -22.90
CA ASN A 63 14.65 -0.60 -23.04
C ASN A 63 14.51 -1.92 -22.26
N ALA A 64 14.81 -3.03 -22.90
CA ALA A 64 14.80 -4.34 -22.26
C ALA A 64 15.77 -4.43 -21.07
N SER A 65 16.91 -3.72 -21.12
CA SER A 65 17.87 -3.69 -20.01
C SER A 65 17.33 -2.99 -18.74
N ASP A 66 16.47 -1.99 -18.92
CA ASP A 66 15.83 -1.30 -17.79
C ASP A 66 14.73 -2.18 -17.18
N TRP A 67 13.94 -2.85 -18.03
CA TRP A 67 12.97 -3.84 -17.56
C TRP A 67 13.61 -5.04 -16.90
N SER A 68 14.78 -5.50 -17.38
CA SER A 68 15.51 -6.61 -16.76
C SER A 68 15.88 -6.36 -15.31
N LYS A 69 16.18 -5.12 -14.92
CA LYS A 69 16.45 -4.77 -13.51
C LYS A 69 15.21 -5.01 -12.65
N VAL A 70 14.05 -4.59 -13.14
CA VAL A 70 12.76 -4.76 -12.45
C VAL A 70 12.37 -6.23 -12.34
N THR A 71 12.39 -6.95 -13.47
CA THR A 71 11.97 -8.35 -13.52
C THR A 71 12.90 -9.27 -12.75
N THR A 72 14.20 -9.00 -12.73
CA THR A 72 15.16 -9.73 -11.88
C THR A 72 14.78 -9.61 -10.39
N TYR A 73 14.42 -8.42 -9.94
CA TYR A 73 13.98 -8.22 -8.56
C TYR A 73 12.63 -8.91 -8.30
N LEU A 74 11.64 -8.70 -9.17
CA LEU A 74 10.30 -9.27 -9.00
C LEU A 74 10.32 -10.80 -9.07
N ASN A 75 11.06 -11.42 -9.98
CA ASN A 75 11.17 -12.88 -10.10
C ASN A 75 11.72 -13.52 -8.81
N LYS A 76 12.63 -12.82 -8.12
CA LYS A 76 13.16 -13.28 -6.84
C LYS A 76 12.11 -13.25 -5.74
N LYS A 77 11.19 -12.29 -5.77
CA LYS A 77 10.23 -12.02 -4.70
C LYS A 77 8.85 -12.65 -4.96
N CYS A 78 8.37 -12.59 -6.19
CA CYS A 78 7.09 -13.13 -6.63
C CYS A 78 7.22 -14.60 -7.08
N ASN A 79 7.86 -15.44 -6.29
CA ASN A 79 8.28 -16.80 -6.67
C ASN A 79 7.37 -17.93 -6.17
N SER A 80 6.34 -17.63 -5.38
CA SER A 80 5.40 -18.62 -4.85
C SER A 80 4.00 -18.04 -4.74
N GLU A 81 3.03 -18.71 -5.35
CA GLU A 81 1.61 -18.36 -5.24
C GLU A 81 0.95 -18.95 -3.98
N SER A 82 1.55 -19.99 -3.41
CA SER A 82 1.00 -20.70 -2.25
C SER A 82 1.52 -20.20 -0.91
N THR A 83 2.53 -19.32 -0.91
CA THR A 83 3.15 -18.80 0.29
C THR A 83 2.90 -17.31 0.39
N TYR A 84 2.40 -16.84 1.53
CA TYR A 84 2.23 -15.42 1.79
C TYR A 84 3.58 -14.70 1.76
N TYR A 85 3.67 -13.67 0.93
CA TYR A 85 4.86 -12.84 0.85
C TYR A 85 4.94 -11.91 2.05
N CYS A 86 5.90 -12.16 2.92
CA CYS A 86 6.20 -11.37 4.11
C CYS A 86 7.61 -10.79 3.97
N GLU A 87 7.72 -9.51 3.65
CA GLU A 87 9.02 -8.83 3.53
C GLU A 87 9.59 -8.45 4.90
N ASP A 88 8.72 -8.03 5.81
CA ASP A 88 9.06 -7.60 7.15
C ASP A 88 7.96 -8.03 8.12
N SER A 89 8.33 -8.28 9.36
CA SER A 89 7.40 -8.63 10.44
C SER A 89 6.54 -7.45 10.90
N TRP A 90 6.89 -6.23 10.53
CA TRP A 90 6.12 -5.03 10.82
C TRP A 90 5.44 -4.49 9.55
N GLY A 91 4.13 -4.58 9.51
CA GLY A 91 3.36 -4.07 8.38
C GLY A 91 3.52 -4.89 7.12
N SER A 92 3.50 -6.23 7.23
CA SER A 92 3.71 -7.14 6.10
C SER A 92 2.71 -6.92 4.97
N CYS A 93 1.44 -6.61 5.29
CA CYS A 93 0.42 -6.31 4.28
C CYS A 93 0.76 -5.08 3.45
N ARG A 94 1.38 -4.04 4.05
CA ARG A 94 1.90 -2.87 3.33
C ARG A 94 2.85 -3.28 2.22
N TYR A 95 3.87 -4.06 2.57
CA TYR A 95 4.88 -4.50 1.61
C TYR A 95 4.32 -5.47 0.58
N ASN A 96 3.44 -6.38 1.00
CA ASN A 96 2.79 -7.33 0.12
C ASN A 96 1.94 -6.62 -0.94
N THR A 97 1.07 -5.69 -0.55
CA THR A 97 0.22 -4.96 -1.49
C THR A 97 1.00 -4.00 -2.37
N ALA A 98 2.05 -3.36 -1.85
CA ALA A 98 2.95 -2.53 -2.65
C ALA A 98 3.73 -3.36 -3.69
N MET A 99 4.14 -4.58 -3.34
CA MET A 99 4.75 -5.51 -4.29
C MET A 99 3.75 -5.93 -5.36
N GLN A 100 2.52 -6.26 -5.00
CA GLN A 100 1.46 -6.57 -5.97
C GLN A 100 1.22 -5.42 -6.94
N MET A 101 1.11 -4.18 -6.43
CA MET A 101 0.95 -2.98 -7.27
C MET A 101 2.11 -2.83 -8.27
N ALA A 102 3.35 -3.00 -7.83
CA ALA A 102 4.53 -2.90 -8.68
C ALA A 102 4.57 -4.04 -9.73
N ALA A 103 4.23 -5.26 -9.32
CA ALA A 103 4.19 -6.43 -10.19
C ALA A 103 3.10 -6.29 -11.28
N LEU A 104 1.91 -5.81 -10.92
CA LEU A 104 0.82 -5.54 -11.86
C LEU A 104 1.16 -4.39 -12.81
N ALA A 105 1.79 -3.32 -12.30
CA ALA A 105 2.28 -2.24 -13.14
C ALA A 105 3.31 -2.74 -14.16
N THR A 106 4.22 -3.63 -13.76
CA THR A 106 5.20 -4.26 -14.67
C THR A 106 4.53 -5.16 -15.70
N SER A 107 3.57 -5.99 -15.29
CA SER A 107 2.83 -6.93 -16.15
C SER A 107 1.99 -6.22 -17.22
N LYS A 108 1.69 -4.94 -17.05
CA LYS A 108 0.98 -4.11 -18.02
C LYS A 108 1.81 -3.89 -19.30
N TYR A 109 3.13 -3.87 -19.19
CA TYR A 109 4.03 -3.55 -20.31
C TYR A 109 4.58 -4.81 -20.97
N ALA A 110 4.22 -5.05 -22.23
CA ALA A 110 4.72 -6.20 -23.00
C ALA A 110 6.26 -6.24 -23.06
N GLN A 111 6.90 -5.08 -23.08
CA GLN A 111 8.36 -4.94 -23.09
C GLN A 111 9.04 -5.50 -21.83
N SER A 112 8.31 -5.65 -20.72
CA SER A 112 8.84 -6.29 -19.52
C SER A 112 9.09 -7.79 -19.70
N GLY A 113 8.36 -8.42 -20.61
CA GLY A 113 8.43 -9.87 -20.85
C GLY A 113 7.93 -10.72 -19.69
N ALA A 114 7.17 -10.13 -18.72
CA ALA A 114 6.74 -10.82 -17.52
C ALA A 114 5.25 -10.56 -17.20
N ASP A 115 4.60 -11.56 -16.61
CA ASP A 115 3.24 -11.47 -16.09
C ASP A 115 3.19 -12.06 -14.67
N TYR A 116 2.90 -11.23 -13.68
CA TYR A 116 2.79 -11.59 -12.27
C TYR A 116 1.33 -11.64 -11.79
N THR A 117 0.37 -11.62 -12.70
CA THR A 117 -1.06 -11.47 -12.36
C THR A 117 -1.56 -12.60 -11.46
N SER A 118 -1.18 -13.86 -11.74
CA SER A 118 -1.57 -15.02 -10.93
C SER A 118 -1.03 -14.91 -9.50
N TRP A 119 0.25 -14.54 -9.37
CA TRP A 119 0.85 -14.32 -8.06
C TRP A 119 0.12 -13.22 -7.28
N CYS A 120 -0.16 -12.08 -7.91
CA CYS A 120 -0.88 -10.98 -7.28
C CYS A 120 -2.29 -11.40 -6.83
N LYS A 121 -3.01 -12.17 -7.66
CA LYS A 121 -4.32 -12.71 -7.32
C LYS A 121 -4.26 -13.62 -6.09
N ALA A 122 -3.27 -14.51 -6.02
CA ALA A 122 -3.06 -15.41 -4.90
C ALA A 122 -2.74 -14.64 -3.61
N GLN A 123 -1.83 -13.66 -3.66
CA GLN A 123 -1.48 -12.83 -2.52
C GLN A 123 -2.67 -11.99 -2.03
N MET A 124 -3.43 -11.39 -2.94
CA MET A 124 -4.64 -10.64 -2.58
C MET A 124 -5.68 -11.54 -1.92
N SER A 125 -5.88 -12.74 -2.44
CA SER A 125 -6.78 -13.73 -1.84
C SER A 125 -6.40 -14.05 -0.39
N MET A 126 -5.09 -14.20 -0.11
CA MET A 126 -4.60 -14.43 1.25
C MET A 126 -4.86 -13.23 2.18
N ILE A 127 -4.67 -12.00 1.69
CA ILE A 127 -4.97 -10.79 2.47
C ILE A 127 -6.47 -10.68 2.77
N LEU A 128 -7.32 -11.09 1.84
CA LEU A 128 -8.78 -11.00 1.96
C LEU A 128 -9.42 -12.21 2.67
N GLY A 129 -8.64 -13.08 3.32
CA GLY A 129 -9.16 -14.12 4.20
C GLY A 129 -8.88 -15.56 3.80
N ASN A 130 -8.39 -15.83 2.58
CA ASN A 130 -7.97 -17.18 2.19
C ASN A 130 -6.61 -17.54 2.82
N ASN A 131 -6.59 -17.65 4.14
CA ASN A 131 -5.40 -17.90 4.93
C ASN A 131 -5.74 -18.77 6.16
N SER A 132 -4.73 -19.27 6.86
CA SER A 132 -4.89 -20.17 8.00
C SER A 132 -5.65 -19.58 9.20
N LYS A 133 -5.79 -18.26 9.25
CA LYS A 133 -6.56 -17.56 10.29
C LYS A 133 -7.99 -17.25 9.85
N ASN A 134 -8.33 -17.49 8.59
CA ASN A 134 -9.60 -17.03 7.99
C ASN A 134 -9.87 -15.54 8.29
N ALA A 135 -8.82 -14.71 8.29
CA ALA A 135 -8.87 -13.31 8.66
C ALA A 135 -8.68 -12.41 7.44
N ASN A 136 -9.65 -11.53 7.18
CA ASN A 136 -9.52 -10.46 6.21
C ASN A 136 -8.84 -9.26 6.89
N PHE A 137 -7.66 -8.88 6.39
CA PHE A 137 -6.84 -7.81 6.97
C PHE A 137 -7.30 -6.38 6.58
N VAL A 138 -8.42 -6.25 5.89
CA VAL A 138 -9.07 -4.96 5.61
C VAL A 138 -10.22 -4.78 6.61
N VAL A 139 -10.08 -3.81 7.51
CA VAL A 139 -11.03 -3.56 8.59
C VAL A 139 -12.45 -3.34 8.07
N GLY A 140 -13.41 -4.06 8.60
CA GLY A 140 -14.84 -3.83 8.36
C GLY A 140 -15.33 -4.12 6.94
N MET A 141 -14.54 -4.79 6.11
CA MET A 141 -14.92 -5.14 4.74
C MET A 141 -15.91 -6.31 4.69
N GLU A 142 -15.67 -7.33 5.52
CA GLU A 142 -16.49 -8.55 5.59
C GLU A 142 -16.66 -9.03 7.04
N SER A 143 -17.46 -10.08 7.24
CA SER A 143 -17.75 -10.62 8.57
C SER A 143 -16.52 -11.18 9.30
N ASN A 144 -15.52 -11.68 8.56
CA ASN A 144 -14.25 -12.19 9.08
C ASN A 144 -13.12 -11.14 9.08
N SER A 145 -13.45 -9.87 8.83
CA SER A 145 -12.48 -8.77 8.90
C SER A 145 -11.96 -8.56 10.32
N VAL A 146 -10.69 -8.21 10.41
CA VAL A 146 -10.06 -7.72 11.63
C VAL A 146 -10.73 -6.43 12.10
N LYS A 147 -10.68 -6.15 13.40
CA LYS A 147 -11.50 -5.10 14.04
C LYS A 147 -10.69 -4.04 14.75
N TYR A 148 -9.50 -4.38 15.26
CA TYR A 148 -8.80 -3.61 16.28
C TYR A 148 -7.54 -2.94 15.72
N ALA A 149 -7.73 -2.00 14.79
CA ALA A 149 -6.65 -1.19 14.26
C ALA A 149 -5.90 -0.45 15.39
N HIS A 150 -4.57 -0.50 15.36
CA HIS A 150 -3.72 0.31 16.24
C HIS A 150 -3.75 1.76 15.77
N HIS A 151 -4.82 2.45 16.13
CA HIS A 151 -5.06 3.85 15.75
C HIS A 151 -5.77 4.58 16.90
N ARG A 152 -5.03 5.39 17.66
CA ARG A 152 -5.51 6.02 18.88
C ARG A 152 -6.88 6.70 18.74
N ALA A 153 -7.03 7.59 17.77
CA ALA A 153 -8.26 8.35 17.60
C ALA A 153 -9.45 7.46 17.19
N ALA A 154 -9.26 6.51 16.25
CA ALA A 154 -10.30 5.57 15.84
C ALA A 154 -10.68 4.63 17.00
N SER A 155 -9.71 4.25 17.84
CA SER A 155 -9.96 3.43 19.02
C SER A 155 -10.61 4.19 20.18
N GLY A 156 -10.76 5.52 20.07
CA GLY A 156 -11.48 6.35 21.05
C GLY A 156 -10.68 6.65 22.32
N TYR A 157 -9.35 6.55 22.29
CA TYR A 157 -8.49 6.86 23.42
C TYR A 157 -7.95 8.29 23.35
N ALA A 158 -7.85 8.96 24.50
CA ALA A 158 -7.36 10.33 24.59
C ALA A 158 -5.85 10.44 24.38
N SER A 159 -5.08 9.42 24.79
CA SER A 159 -3.63 9.36 24.64
C SER A 159 -3.15 8.00 24.14
N ASN A 160 -1.91 7.93 23.66
CA ASN A 160 -1.28 6.66 23.31
C ASN A 160 -1.04 5.79 24.56
N ASP A 161 -0.67 6.40 25.68
CA ASP A 161 -0.45 5.69 26.95
C ASP A 161 -1.75 5.02 27.43
N GLU A 162 -2.88 5.72 27.32
CA GLU A 162 -4.17 5.12 27.62
C GLU A 162 -4.48 3.95 26.69
N MET A 163 -4.27 4.08 25.39
CA MET A 163 -4.50 3.01 24.43
C MET A 163 -3.61 1.79 24.68
N THR A 164 -2.32 2.01 24.89
CA THR A 164 -1.34 0.92 25.07
C THR A 164 -1.42 0.27 26.45
N GLY A 165 -1.90 1.00 27.45
CA GLY A 165 -2.11 0.49 28.81
C GLY A 165 -3.37 -0.35 28.98
N GLN A 166 -4.27 -0.42 27.99
CA GLN A 166 -5.49 -1.22 28.08
C GLN A 166 -5.18 -2.72 28.01
N VAL A 167 -5.84 -3.47 28.85
CA VAL A 167 -5.78 -4.95 28.82
C VAL A 167 -6.93 -5.46 27.95
N GLY A 168 -6.59 -6.25 26.92
CA GLY A 168 -7.56 -6.90 26.04
C GLY A 168 -7.59 -6.36 24.61
N TYR A 169 -8.62 -6.76 23.87
CA TYR A 169 -8.76 -6.57 22.42
C TYR A 169 -9.78 -5.48 22.05
N SER A 170 -10.11 -4.58 22.97
CA SER A 170 -11.22 -3.66 22.79
C SER A 170 -10.81 -2.34 22.15
N SER A 171 -11.76 -1.78 21.42
CA SER A 171 -11.77 -0.38 21.00
C SER A 171 -12.98 0.30 21.63
N LYS A 172 -12.82 1.55 22.08
CA LYS A 172 -13.92 2.37 22.60
C LYS A 172 -14.59 3.22 21.53
N GLY A 173 -14.01 3.27 20.34
CA GLY A 173 -14.39 4.24 19.33
C GLY A 173 -14.96 3.63 18.07
N HIS A 174 -14.54 4.19 16.97
CA HIS A 174 -15.07 3.90 15.65
C HIS A 174 -14.30 2.78 14.97
N THR A 175 -15.02 2.01 14.17
CA THR A 175 -14.40 1.06 13.22
C THR A 175 -13.84 1.83 12.03
N LEU A 176 -12.56 1.69 11.77
CA LEU A 176 -11.87 2.35 10.65
C LEU A 176 -12.05 1.52 9.37
N VAL A 177 -13.28 1.51 8.84
CA VAL A 177 -13.67 0.69 7.68
C VAL A 177 -12.79 0.99 6.46
N GLY A 178 -12.28 -0.06 5.81
CA GLY A 178 -11.44 0.03 4.63
C GLY A 178 -9.95 0.21 4.91
N ALA A 179 -9.55 0.34 6.18
CA ALA A 179 -8.12 0.42 6.50
C ALA A 179 -7.45 -0.95 6.42
N LEU A 180 -6.33 -1.03 5.71
CA LEU A 180 -5.45 -2.19 5.72
C LEU A 180 -4.58 -2.15 6.96
N VAL A 181 -4.66 -3.17 7.81
CA VAL A 181 -3.76 -3.31 8.96
C VAL A 181 -2.40 -3.86 8.57
N GLY A 182 -1.45 -3.80 9.49
CA GLY A 182 -0.09 -4.31 9.29
C GLY A 182 -0.02 -5.75 8.81
N GLY A 183 -0.93 -6.60 9.27
CA GLY A 183 -1.01 -8.01 8.87
C GLY A 183 -0.10 -8.93 9.70
N PRO A 184 0.08 -10.19 9.24
CA PRO A 184 0.84 -11.19 9.99
C PRO A 184 2.35 -10.86 10.03
N THR A 185 3.03 -11.33 11.08
CA THR A 185 4.48 -11.13 11.24
C THR A 185 5.34 -12.09 10.43
N ASP A 186 4.72 -13.09 9.82
CA ASP A 186 5.42 -14.12 9.02
C ASP A 186 4.51 -14.76 7.97
N SER A 187 5.08 -15.64 7.14
CA SER A 187 4.36 -16.37 6.10
C SER A 187 3.40 -17.46 6.63
N ASN A 188 3.45 -17.79 7.91
CA ASN A 188 2.56 -18.75 8.58
C ASN A 188 1.34 -18.07 9.19
N PHE A 189 1.15 -16.79 8.96
CA PHE A 189 0.04 -15.98 9.48
C PHE A 189 0.03 -15.88 11.01
N THR A 190 1.21 -15.70 11.64
CA THR A 190 1.28 -15.31 13.05
C THR A 190 0.69 -13.91 13.19
N TYR A 191 -0.50 -13.82 13.81
CA TYR A 191 -1.30 -12.60 13.89
C TYR A 191 -2.21 -12.63 15.11
N GLN A 192 -2.38 -11.47 15.73
CA GLN A 192 -3.33 -11.23 16.80
C GLN A 192 -4.09 -9.91 16.56
N ASP A 193 -5.43 -9.99 16.54
CA ASP A 193 -6.29 -8.81 16.36
C ASP A 193 -6.43 -8.05 17.68
N THR A 194 -5.55 -7.10 17.94
CA THR A 194 -5.54 -6.27 19.16
C THR A 194 -4.97 -4.88 18.88
N ILE A 195 -5.56 -3.88 19.53
CA ILE A 195 -5.09 -2.49 19.44
C ILE A 195 -3.66 -2.30 19.97
N GLN A 196 -3.15 -3.22 20.77
CA GLN A 196 -1.85 -3.13 21.43
C GLN A 196 -0.68 -3.55 20.52
N ASP A 197 -0.95 -4.41 19.55
CA ASP A 197 0.08 -4.88 18.63
C ASP A 197 0.19 -3.94 17.41
N TYR A 198 1.06 -2.94 17.53
CA TYR A 198 1.32 -2.01 16.44
C TYR A 198 1.94 -2.66 15.19
N LYS A 199 2.70 -3.73 15.34
CA LYS A 199 3.33 -4.40 14.19
C LYS A 199 2.30 -5.02 13.26
N CYS A 200 1.29 -5.66 13.84
CA CYS A 200 0.23 -6.35 13.11
C CYS A 200 -0.96 -5.45 12.78
N ASN A 201 -1.26 -4.45 13.62
CA ASN A 201 -2.53 -3.73 13.55
C ASN A 201 -2.40 -2.22 13.28
N GLU A 202 -1.19 -1.68 13.13
CA GLU A 202 -1.01 -0.31 12.67
C GLU A 202 -1.62 -0.12 11.29
N VAL A 203 -2.16 1.07 11.04
CA VAL A 203 -2.75 1.50 9.77
C VAL A 203 -2.12 2.82 9.34
N ALA A 204 -1.90 2.97 8.03
CA ALA A 204 -1.32 4.19 7.48
C ALA A 204 -1.77 4.40 6.03
N LEU A 205 -1.60 5.62 5.52
CA LEU A 205 -1.95 5.96 4.13
C LEU A 205 -1.13 5.16 3.12
N ASP A 206 0.15 4.92 3.39
CA ASP A 206 1.02 4.13 2.53
C ASP A 206 0.65 2.63 2.51
N TYR A 207 0.04 2.10 3.58
CA TYR A 207 -0.50 0.74 3.60
C TYR A 207 -1.64 0.62 2.58
N ASN A 208 -2.60 1.54 2.64
CA ASN A 208 -3.74 1.56 1.73
C ASN A 208 -3.35 1.91 0.29
N ALA A 209 -2.30 2.70 0.07
CA ALA A 209 -1.87 3.06 -1.29
C ALA A 209 -1.52 1.82 -2.12
N GLY A 210 -0.76 0.87 -1.53
CA GLY A 210 -0.46 -0.41 -2.17
C GLY A 210 -1.71 -1.24 -2.44
N LEU A 211 -2.61 -1.33 -1.46
CA LEU A 211 -3.88 -2.07 -1.59
C LEU A 211 -4.75 -1.54 -2.73
N VAL A 212 -4.94 -0.22 -2.79
CA VAL A 212 -5.76 0.42 -3.84
C VAL A 212 -5.16 0.17 -5.22
N GLY A 213 -3.84 0.35 -5.37
CA GLY A 213 -3.15 0.10 -6.64
C GLY A 213 -3.22 -1.37 -7.07
N ALA A 214 -3.03 -2.30 -6.15
CA ALA A 214 -3.14 -3.73 -6.42
C ALA A 214 -4.57 -4.15 -6.78
N ALA A 215 -5.56 -3.69 -6.02
CA ALA A 215 -6.97 -3.98 -6.29
C ALA A 215 -7.40 -3.43 -7.66
N ALA A 216 -7.03 -2.19 -7.99
CA ALA A 216 -7.33 -1.58 -9.29
C ALA A 216 -6.67 -2.35 -10.45
N GLY A 217 -5.42 -2.79 -10.28
CA GLY A 217 -4.72 -3.60 -11.28
C GLY A 217 -5.38 -4.96 -11.52
N LEU A 218 -5.73 -5.68 -10.45
CA LEU A 218 -6.45 -6.95 -10.52
C LEU A 218 -7.86 -6.78 -11.11
N TYR A 219 -8.59 -5.76 -10.67
CA TYR A 219 -9.90 -5.44 -11.23
C TYR A 219 -9.81 -5.21 -12.74
N ASN A 220 -8.87 -4.40 -13.20
CA ASN A 220 -8.68 -4.14 -14.63
C ASN A 220 -8.36 -5.41 -15.43
N LYS A 221 -7.63 -6.35 -14.83
CA LYS A 221 -7.26 -7.63 -15.48
C LYS A 221 -8.43 -8.62 -15.55
N TYR A 222 -9.22 -8.70 -14.48
CA TYR A 222 -10.25 -9.74 -14.34
C TYR A 222 -11.67 -9.27 -14.56
N LYS A 223 -11.92 -7.96 -14.71
CA LYS A 223 -13.26 -7.45 -15.00
C LYS A 223 -13.83 -8.09 -16.27
N THR A 224 -15.09 -8.49 -16.22
CA THR A 224 -15.87 -8.95 -17.37
C THR A 224 -16.88 -7.88 -17.73
N GLY A 225 -16.91 -7.43 -18.99
CA GLY A 225 -17.82 -6.41 -19.48
C GLY A 225 -17.32 -4.97 -19.35
N SER A 226 -18.15 -4.00 -19.75
CA SER A 226 -17.89 -2.58 -19.55
C SER A 226 -18.06 -2.24 -18.07
N VAL A 227 -17.14 -1.41 -17.56
CA VAL A 227 -17.26 -0.87 -16.20
C VAL A 227 -18.48 0.04 -16.21
N ASP A 228 -19.55 -0.37 -15.54
CA ASP A 228 -20.59 0.57 -15.18
C ASP A 228 -19.99 1.50 -14.12
N ALA A 229 -19.98 2.81 -14.39
CA ALA A 229 -19.46 3.81 -13.47
C ALA A 229 -20.28 3.87 -12.15
N THR A 230 -21.40 3.17 -12.11
CA THR A 230 -22.22 2.94 -10.93
C THR A 230 -21.92 1.55 -10.33
N VAL A 231 -20.70 1.28 -9.91
CA VAL A 231 -20.51 0.26 -8.88
C VAL A 231 -21.07 0.86 -7.60
N GLU A 232 -22.35 0.70 -7.39
CA GLU A 232 -22.92 0.80 -6.05
C GLU A 232 -22.24 -0.29 -5.24
N GLY A 233 -21.18 0.09 -4.53
CA GLY A 233 -20.71 -0.72 -3.42
C GLY A 233 -21.94 -1.01 -2.59
N THR A 234 -22.17 -2.26 -2.24
CA THR A 234 -23.18 -2.64 -1.26
C THR A 234 -23.04 -1.64 -0.12
N LYS A 235 -24.02 -0.74 -0.01
CA LYS A 235 -24.07 0.26 1.04
C LYS A 235 -24.17 -0.48 2.37
N GLY A 236 -23.03 -0.78 2.96
CA GLY A 236 -22.97 -0.84 4.41
C GLY A 236 -23.55 0.50 4.84
N THR A 237 -24.64 0.48 5.60
CA THR A 237 -25.28 1.66 6.15
C THR A 237 -24.20 2.50 6.83
N GLN A 238 -23.68 3.49 6.10
CA GLN A 238 -22.82 4.51 6.68
C GLN A 238 -23.65 5.25 7.71
N PRO A 239 -23.19 5.41 8.95
CA PRO A 239 -23.84 6.33 9.85
C PRO A 239 -23.80 7.71 9.18
N VAL A 240 -24.96 8.30 9.00
CA VAL A 240 -25.10 9.68 8.50
C VAL A 240 -24.34 10.58 9.45
N VAL A 241 -23.16 11.04 9.02
CA VAL A 241 -22.46 12.13 9.72
C VAL A 241 -23.25 13.40 9.42
N THR A 242 -24.19 13.75 10.30
CA THR A 242 -24.80 15.07 10.32
C THR A 242 -23.71 16.03 10.75
N THR A 243 -23.06 16.69 9.78
CA THR A 243 -22.25 17.88 10.04
C THR A 243 -23.21 18.99 10.42
N THR A 244 -23.42 19.19 11.73
CA THR A 244 -23.92 20.46 12.23
C THR A 244 -22.80 21.48 12.06
N THR A 245 -22.89 22.26 10.97
CA THR A 245 -22.08 23.46 10.81
C THR A 245 -22.60 24.53 11.78
N GLU A 246 -22.14 24.49 13.02
CA GLU A 246 -22.21 25.67 13.87
C GLU A 246 -21.17 26.68 13.36
N LYS A 247 -21.68 27.75 12.80
CA LYS A 247 -20.88 28.93 12.46
C LYS A 247 -20.36 29.55 13.76
N PRO A 248 -19.05 29.84 13.91
CA PRO A 248 -18.58 30.52 15.10
C PRO A 248 -19.20 31.92 15.16
N VAL A 249 -19.91 32.19 16.26
CA VAL A 249 -20.39 33.53 16.58
C VAL A 249 -19.21 34.36 17.05
N VAL A 250 -18.77 35.28 16.20
CA VAL A 250 -17.78 36.30 16.60
C VAL A 250 -18.52 37.37 17.41
N THR A 251 -18.40 37.33 18.72
CA THR A 251 -18.80 38.45 19.59
C THR A 251 -17.68 39.48 19.59
N THR A 252 -17.91 40.60 18.92
CA THR A 252 -17.10 41.80 19.07
C THR A 252 -17.57 42.53 20.31
N THR A 253 -16.79 42.52 21.37
CA THR A 253 -16.96 43.45 22.51
C THR A 253 -16.32 44.79 22.13
N ALA A 254 -17.16 45.79 21.93
CA ALA A 254 -16.70 47.17 21.85
C ALA A 254 -16.39 47.65 23.29
N SER A 255 -15.16 48.06 23.54
CA SER A 255 -14.74 48.75 24.73
C SER A 255 -15.01 50.25 24.56
N SER A 256 -15.81 50.78 25.44
CA SER A 256 -15.96 52.21 25.67
C SER A 256 -14.83 52.75 26.55
#